data_0bb60a7cfb6ce06dd8cdb4c38be75a40
#
_entry.id   0bb60a7cfb6ce06dd8cdb4c38be75a40
#
_cell.length_a   1.000
_cell.length_b   1.000
_cell.length_c   1.000
_cell.angle_alpha   90.00
_cell.angle_beta   90.00
_cell.angle_gamma   90.00
#
_symmetry.space_group_name_H-M   'P 1'
#
loop_
_entity.id
_entity.type
_entity.pdbx_description
1 polymer ?
#
loop_
_entity_poly.entity_id
_entity_poly.type
_entity_poly.pdbx_seq_one_letter_code
_entity_poly.pdbx_strand_id
1 'polypeptide(L)'
;MSLPKGLAEEVARNLVMVANLLDEDPEQAYAYSRIALRLASRVAAVREAAGFAAYATGKYTEALAEFRAARRMTGSVDLWPVMADCERGMGRPERALAMAGEPEVAKLDKAGQVEMRLVAAGARKDMGQADAAVVTLQGPELASNSIQPWTARLRYAYADALLAVDREAEAREWFAKALEADQGGMTDASDRLAELDGVEFTDAMGDEDTAEVTEPPATVEVDTDEEPAPAATEAVAEAESASVEDVQDEKAADDKVSDDQGSDDKS
;
A
#
# COMPACT_ATOMS: atom_id res chain seq x y z
N MET A 1 -1.47 13.60 -26.14
CA MET A 1 -2.61 12.95 -26.84
C MET A 1 -3.85 13.28 -26.01
N SER A 2 -4.86 13.99 -26.58
CA SER A 2 -6.07 14.34 -25.84
C SER A 2 -7.13 13.25 -26.05
N LEU A 3 -7.84 12.91 -24.99
CA LEU A 3 -8.96 11.98 -25.06
C LEU A 3 -10.20 12.64 -25.67
N PRO A 4 -11.08 11.91 -26.39
CA PRO A 4 -12.40 12.40 -26.74
C PRO A 4 -13.18 12.87 -25.50
N LYS A 5 -13.98 13.94 -25.62
CA LYS A 5 -14.62 14.60 -24.47
C LYS A 5 -15.39 13.62 -23.56
N GLY A 6 -16.26 12.78 -24.11
CA GLY A 6 -17.04 11.81 -23.33
C GLY A 6 -16.17 10.80 -22.59
N LEU A 7 -15.10 10.31 -23.23
CA LEU A 7 -14.15 9.40 -22.59
C LEU A 7 -13.34 10.11 -21.49
N ALA A 8 -12.94 11.36 -21.72
CA ALA A 8 -12.24 12.16 -20.72
C ALA A 8 -13.09 12.39 -19.47
N GLU A 9 -14.39 12.67 -19.63
CA GLU A 9 -15.34 12.83 -18.53
C GLU A 9 -15.55 11.53 -17.74
N GLU A 10 -15.61 10.39 -18.41
CA GLU A 10 -15.73 9.08 -17.77
C GLU A 10 -14.47 8.72 -16.97
N VAL A 11 -13.30 8.93 -17.57
CA VAL A 11 -12.00 8.73 -16.87
C VAL A 11 -11.90 9.64 -15.64
N ALA A 12 -12.27 10.94 -15.79
CA ALA A 12 -12.21 11.90 -14.68
C ALA A 12 -13.12 11.48 -13.51
N ARG A 13 -14.35 11.00 -13.79
CA ARG A 13 -15.24 10.49 -12.74
C ARG A 13 -14.63 9.32 -11.97
N ASN A 14 -14.02 8.36 -12.68
CA ASN A 14 -13.35 7.23 -12.02
C ASN A 14 -12.16 7.70 -11.18
N LEU A 15 -11.35 8.66 -11.66
CA LEU A 15 -10.23 9.20 -10.89
C LEU A 15 -10.67 9.95 -9.64
N VAL A 16 -11.80 10.68 -9.70
CA VAL A 16 -12.40 11.34 -8.52
C VAL A 16 -12.83 10.30 -7.50
N MET A 17 -13.46 9.19 -7.95
CA MET A 17 -13.83 8.10 -7.04
C MET A 17 -12.61 7.45 -6.40
N VAL A 18 -11.53 7.24 -7.16
CA VAL A 18 -10.26 6.76 -6.58
C VAL A 18 -9.77 7.70 -5.49
N ALA A 19 -9.72 9.01 -5.76
CA ALA A 19 -9.21 9.99 -4.80
C ALA A 19 -10.05 10.05 -3.51
N ASN A 20 -11.38 9.98 -3.63
CA ASN A 20 -12.28 10.06 -2.48
C ASN A 20 -12.27 8.80 -1.62
N LEU A 21 -12.04 7.63 -2.22
CA LEU A 21 -12.12 6.34 -1.54
C LEU A 21 -10.76 5.79 -1.11
N LEU A 22 -9.66 6.45 -1.48
CA LEU A 22 -8.31 5.89 -1.28
C LEU A 22 -8.03 5.54 0.19
N ASP A 23 -8.47 6.40 1.11
CA ASP A 23 -8.26 6.24 2.54
C ASP A 23 -9.45 5.56 3.25
N GLU A 24 -10.68 5.69 2.70
CA GLU A 24 -11.90 5.17 3.34
C GLU A 24 -12.21 3.71 2.92
N ASP A 25 -12.08 3.41 1.62
CA ASP A 25 -12.32 2.07 1.03
C ASP A 25 -11.31 1.79 -0.09
N PRO A 26 -10.07 1.41 0.26
CA PRO A 26 -9.00 1.16 -0.71
C PRO A 26 -9.34 0.10 -1.78
N GLU A 27 -10.11 -0.92 -1.42
CA GLU A 27 -10.49 -1.97 -2.40
C GLU A 27 -11.48 -1.42 -3.43
N GLN A 28 -12.40 -0.56 -3.04
CA GLN A 28 -13.29 0.10 -3.97
C GLN A 28 -12.54 1.15 -4.82
N ALA A 29 -11.61 1.91 -4.22
CA ALA A 29 -10.71 2.80 -4.96
C ALA A 29 -9.92 2.01 -6.02
N TYR A 30 -9.40 0.86 -5.65
CA TYR A 30 -8.70 -0.04 -6.58
C TYR A 30 -9.61 -0.50 -7.73
N ALA A 31 -10.87 -0.87 -7.45
CA ALA A 31 -11.82 -1.25 -8.50
C ALA A 31 -12.06 -0.12 -9.51
N TYR A 32 -12.27 1.13 -9.06
CA TYR A 32 -12.41 2.30 -9.93
C TYR A 32 -11.13 2.58 -10.73
N SER A 33 -9.97 2.42 -10.12
CA SER A 33 -8.68 2.59 -10.80
C SER A 33 -8.51 1.62 -11.97
N ARG A 34 -8.97 0.38 -11.81
CA ARG A 34 -8.96 -0.65 -12.87
C ARG A 34 -9.88 -0.28 -14.03
N ILE A 35 -11.01 0.40 -13.76
CA ILE A 35 -11.88 0.92 -14.81
C ILE A 35 -11.14 2.03 -15.59
N ALA A 36 -10.56 3.00 -14.88
CA ALA A 36 -9.81 4.09 -15.48
C ALA A 36 -8.65 3.58 -16.36
N LEU A 37 -7.92 2.55 -15.90
CA LEU A 37 -6.83 1.91 -16.68
C LEU A 37 -7.34 1.28 -17.99
N ARG A 38 -8.48 0.61 -17.97
CA ARG A 38 -9.07 0.05 -19.22
C ARG A 38 -9.44 1.13 -20.21
N LEU A 39 -9.92 2.27 -19.72
CA LEU A 39 -10.34 3.39 -20.55
C LEU A 39 -9.16 4.19 -21.12
N ALA A 40 -8.13 4.43 -20.33
CA ALA A 40 -7.08 5.40 -20.68
C ALA A 40 -5.69 5.05 -20.13
N SER A 41 -5.22 3.82 -20.32
CA SER A 41 -3.91 3.35 -19.81
C SER A 41 -2.68 4.12 -20.34
N ARG A 42 -2.87 4.98 -21.35
CA ARG A 42 -1.81 5.86 -21.89
C ARG A 42 -1.81 7.26 -21.30
N VAL A 43 -2.58 7.49 -20.24
CA VAL A 43 -2.59 8.74 -19.47
C VAL A 43 -1.80 8.51 -18.18
N ALA A 44 -0.77 9.31 -17.96
CA ALA A 44 0.13 9.15 -16.80
C ALA A 44 -0.63 9.23 -15.46
N ALA A 45 -1.55 10.20 -15.31
CA ALA A 45 -2.36 10.37 -14.11
C ALA A 45 -3.24 9.13 -13.81
N VAL A 46 -3.70 8.41 -14.84
CA VAL A 46 -4.45 7.16 -14.66
C VAL A 46 -3.55 6.05 -14.11
N ARG A 47 -2.32 5.96 -14.62
CA ARG A 47 -1.31 5.03 -14.12
C ARG A 47 -0.93 5.32 -12.67
N GLU A 48 -0.74 6.59 -12.37
CA GLU A 48 -0.40 7.06 -11.03
C GLU A 48 -1.50 6.74 -10.02
N ALA A 49 -2.75 7.10 -10.33
CA ALA A 49 -3.91 6.78 -9.49
C ALA A 49 -4.07 5.27 -9.28
N ALA A 50 -3.85 4.46 -10.33
CA ALA A 50 -3.89 3.00 -10.21
C ALA A 50 -2.75 2.46 -9.34
N GLY A 51 -1.57 3.08 -9.44
CA GLY A 51 -0.44 2.77 -8.56
C GLY A 51 -0.76 3.00 -7.10
N PHE A 52 -1.31 4.17 -6.75
CA PHE A 52 -1.70 4.49 -5.38
C PHE A 52 -2.82 3.58 -4.86
N ALA A 53 -3.84 3.28 -5.66
CA ALA A 53 -4.90 2.37 -5.25
C ALA A 53 -4.39 0.92 -5.04
N ALA A 54 -3.49 0.45 -5.90
CA ALA A 54 -2.82 -0.84 -5.72
C ALA A 54 -1.91 -0.84 -4.48
N TYR A 55 -1.21 0.26 -4.21
CA TYR A 55 -0.38 0.43 -3.02
C TYR A 55 -1.22 0.37 -1.73
N ALA A 56 -2.32 1.12 -1.67
CA ALA A 56 -3.23 1.14 -0.52
C ALA A 56 -3.84 -0.24 -0.21
N THR A 57 -3.99 -1.10 -1.23
CA THR A 57 -4.48 -2.48 -1.07
C THR A 57 -3.35 -3.51 -0.87
N GLY A 58 -2.10 -3.08 -0.64
CA GLY A 58 -0.95 -3.98 -0.44
C GLY A 58 -0.48 -4.72 -1.70
N LYS A 59 -1.02 -4.39 -2.89
CA LYS A 59 -0.64 -4.99 -4.17
C LYS A 59 0.64 -4.35 -4.72
N TYR A 60 1.72 -4.37 -3.94
CA TYR A 60 2.96 -3.62 -4.18
C TYR A 60 3.62 -3.92 -5.53
N THR A 61 3.54 -5.16 -6.01
CA THR A 61 4.10 -5.53 -7.33
C THR A 61 3.38 -4.79 -8.46
N GLU A 62 2.06 -4.71 -8.40
CA GLU A 62 1.23 -3.99 -9.36
C GLU A 62 1.42 -2.48 -9.24
N ALA A 63 1.40 -1.94 -8.00
CA ALA A 63 1.66 -0.54 -7.72
C ALA A 63 2.98 -0.08 -8.36
N LEU A 64 4.06 -0.82 -8.11
CA LEU A 64 5.37 -0.51 -8.66
C LEU A 64 5.41 -0.56 -10.20
N ALA A 65 4.67 -1.48 -10.82
CA ALA A 65 4.57 -1.55 -12.28
C ALA A 65 3.87 -0.31 -12.85
N GLU A 66 2.79 0.13 -12.22
CA GLU A 66 2.03 1.32 -12.65
C GLU A 66 2.83 2.62 -12.40
N PHE A 67 3.49 2.78 -11.26
CA PHE A 67 4.37 3.91 -10.99
C PHE A 67 5.55 3.99 -11.98
N ARG A 68 6.17 2.87 -12.31
CA ARG A 68 7.21 2.79 -13.34
C ARG A 68 6.68 3.21 -14.72
N ALA A 69 5.44 2.84 -15.04
CA ALA A 69 4.80 3.23 -16.28
C ALA A 69 4.50 4.74 -16.30
N ALA A 70 3.95 5.31 -15.23
CA ALA A 70 3.71 6.74 -15.09
C ALA A 70 5.02 7.54 -15.22
N ARG A 71 6.07 7.13 -14.50
CA ARG A 71 7.40 7.76 -14.58
C ARG A 71 7.99 7.75 -16.00
N ARG A 72 7.86 6.65 -16.74
CA ARG A 72 8.31 6.60 -18.14
C ARG A 72 7.57 7.59 -19.05
N MET A 73 6.32 7.93 -18.72
CA MET A 73 5.52 8.88 -19.51
C MET A 73 5.84 10.35 -19.17
N THR A 74 6.12 10.63 -17.89
CA THR A 74 6.30 12.02 -17.38
C THR A 74 7.76 12.43 -17.27
N GLY A 75 8.67 11.48 -17.05
CA GLY A 75 10.05 11.75 -16.66
C GLY A 75 10.18 12.24 -15.22
N SER A 76 9.09 12.39 -14.45
CA SER A 76 9.12 12.86 -13.06
C SER A 76 9.79 11.84 -12.13
N VAL A 77 10.41 12.37 -11.08
CA VAL A 77 11.00 11.60 -9.98
C VAL A 77 10.11 11.58 -8.73
N ASP A 78 8.98 12.27 -8.74
CA ASP A 78 8.13 12.46 -7.55
C ASP A 78 7.59 11.14 -6.96
N LEU A 79 7.44 10.13 -7.80
CA LEU A 79 7.02 8.78 -7.39
C LEU A 79 8.17 7.91 -6.84
N TRP A 80 9.41 8.44 -6.77
CA TRP A 80 10.57 7.65 -6.38
C TRP A 80 10.47 7.10 -4.95
N PRO A 81 10.02 7.88 -3.94
CA PRO A 81 9.84 7.37 -2.58
C PRO A 81 8.82 6.24 -2.47
N VAL A 82 7.65 6.40 -3.07
CA VAL A 82 6.60 5.35 -3.02
C VAL A 82 7.00 4.10 -3.80
N MET A 83 7.77 4.24 -4.88
CA MET A 83 8.34 3.09 -5.60
C MET A 83 9.34 2.32 -4.74
N ALA A 84 10.18 3.02 -3.97
CA ALA A 84 11.09 2.41 -3.01
C ALA A 84 10.32 1.72 -1.86
N ASP A 85 9.24 2.34 -1.40
CA ASP A 85 8.39 1.74 -0.37
C ASP A 85 7.65 0.49 -0.87
N CYS A 86 7.27 0.44 -2.15
CA CYS A 86 6.77 -0.80 -2.78
C CYS A 86 7.81 -1.94 -2.71
N GLU A 87 9.10 -1.66 -2.94
CA GLU A 87 10.15 -2.69 -2.80
C GLU A 87 10.24 -3.18 -1.33
N ARG A 88 10.08 -2.27 -0.35
CA ARG A 88 9.96 -2.61 1.08
C ARG A 88 8.77 -3.53 1.35
N GLY A 89 7.58 -3.13 0.88
CA GLY A 89 6.34 -3.90 1.04
C GLY A 89 6.39 -5.29 0.40
N MET A 90 7.26 -5.48 -0.59
CA MET A 90 7.54 -6.80 -1.18
C MET A 90 8.60 -7.61 -0.42
N GLY A 91 9.05 -7.17 0.78
CA GLY A 91 10.09 -7.81 1.56
C GLY A 91 11.50 -7.67 0.95
N ARG A 92 11.77 -6.55 0.28
CA ARG A 92 13.06 -6.26 -0.38
C ARG A 92 13.65 -4.93 0.12
N PRO A 93 13.88 -4.78 1.45
CA PRO A 93 14.32 -3.52 2.05
C PRO A 93 15.69 -3.07 1.53
N GLU A 94 16.58 -3.99 1.16
CA GLU A 94 17.87 -3.68 0.55
C GLU A 94 17.74 -2.96 -0.81
N ARG A 95 16.67 -3.23 -1.58
CA ARG A 95 16.38 -2.51 -2.82
C ARG A 95 15.87 -1.11 -2.55
N ALA A 96 15.02 -0.94 -1.54
CA ALA A 96 14.58 0.38 -1.10
C ALA A 96 15.78 1.24 -0.67
N LEU A 97 16.74 0.69 0.09
CA LEU A 97 17.97 1.37 0.47
C LEU A 97 18.85 1.70 -0.74
N ALA A 98 18.98 0.79 -1.71
CA ALA A 98 19.70 1.09 -2.95
C ALA A 98 19.06 2.28 -3.67
N MET A 99 17.73 2.33 -3.79
CA MET A 99 17.01 3.46 -4.38
C MET A 99 17.21 4.77 -3.61
N ALA A 100 17.38 4.72 -2.28
CA ALA A 100 17.69 5.90 -1.47
C ALA A 100 19.08 6.49 -1.74
N GLY A 101 19.99 5.71 -2.30
CA GLY A 101 21.32 6.15 -2.72
C GLY A 101 21.42 6.65 -4.17
N GLU A 102 20.35 6.56 -4.95
CA GLU A 102 20.35 6.92 -6.37
C GLU A 102 20.32 8.43 -6.61
N PRO A 103 20.86 8.92 -7.75
CA PRO A 103 20.89 10.35 -8.09
C PRO A 103 19.50 11.00 -8.21
N GLU A 104 18.47 10.20 -8.42
CA GLU A 104 17.08 10.63 -8.46
C GLU A 104 16.64 11.34 -7.19
N VAL A 105 17.15 10.91 -6.03
CA VAL A 105 16.82 11.52 -4.73
C VAL A 105 17.22 12.98 -4.66
N ALA A 106 18.35 13.36 -5.26
CA ALA A 106 18.78 14.75 -5.30
C ALA A 106 17.89 15.66 -6.16
N LYS A 107 17.07 15.08 -7.04
CA LYS A 107 16.12 15.80 -7.91
C LYS A 107 14.75 15.98 -7.27
N LEU A 108 14.46 15.26 -6.17
CA LEU A 108 13.23 15.41 -5.41
C LEU A 108 13.18 16.80 -4.76
N ASP A 109 11.98 17.29 -4.58
CA ASP A 109 11.75 18.43 -3.70
C ASP A 109 12.03 18.07 -2.24
N LYS A 110 11.89 19.03 -1.34
CA LYS A 110 12.19 18.80 0.08
C LYS A 110 11.28 17.76 0.72
N ALA A 111 10.01 17.76 0.36
CA ALA A 111 9.04 16.76 0.84
C ALA A 111 9.44 15.35 0.39
N GLY A 112 9.70 15.18 -0.90
CA GLY A 112 10.13 13.91 -1.45
C GLY A 112 11.46 13.39 -0.87
N GLN A 113 12.41 14.29 -0.56
CA GLN A 113 13.66 13.92 0.14
C GLN A 113 13.40 13.42 1.56
N VAL A 114 12.45 14.04 2.30
CA VAL A 114 12.06 13.58 3.63
C VAL A 114 11.33 12.23 3.54
N GLU A 115 10.39 12.09 2.59
CA GLU A 115 9.70 10.81 2.37
C GLU A 115 10.70 9.69 2.02
N MET A 116 11.69 9.96 1.18
CA MET A 116 12.72 8.97 0.87
C MET A 116 13.55 8.58 2.09
N ARG A 117 13.80 9.53 3.01
CA ARG A 117 14.48 9.28 4.28
C ARG A 117 13.64 8.40 5.21
N LEU A 118 12.31 8.64 5.26
CA LEU A 118 11.36 7.79 6.01
C LEU A 118 11.38 6.35 5.48
N VAL A 119 11.31 6.18 4.16
CA VAL A 119 11.38 4.85 3.52
C VAL A 119 12.71 4.17 3.82
N ALA A 120 13.83 4.89 3.74
CA ALA A 120 15.14 4.34 4.03
C ALA A 120 15.29 3.90 5.51
N ALA A 121 14.74 4.67 6.44
CA ALA A 121 14.71 4.32 7.84
C ALA A 121 13.83 3.08 8.11
N GLY A 122 12.65 3.02 7.49
CA GLY A 122 11.79 1.83 7.52
C GLY A 122 12.50 0.58 6.99
N ALA A 123 13.19 0.71 5.85
CA ALA A 123 13.96 -0.39 5.27
C ALA A 123 15.09 -0.88 6.22
N ARG A 124 15.74 0.03 6.95
CA ARG A 124 16.73 -0.35 7.96
C ARG A 124 16.11 -1.08 9.15
N LYS A 125 14.93 -0.65 9.61
CA LYS A 125 14.15 -1.38 10.64
C LYS A 125 13.80 -2.79 10.17
N ASP A 126 13.29 -2.93 8.94
CA ASP A 126 12.93 -4.22 8.35
C ASP A 126 14.13 -5.19 8.27
N MET A 127 15.35 -4.65 8.20
CA MET A 127 16.61 -5.40 8.21
C MET A 127 17.20 -5.61 9.63
N GLY A 128 16.49 -5.20 10.69
CA GLY A 128 16.99 -5.27 12.06
C GLY A 128 18.10 -4.27 12.40
N GLN A 129 18.26 -3.20 11.60
CA GLN A 129 19.30 -2.18 11.77
C GLN A 129 18.73 -0.93 12.46
N ALA A 130 18.19 -1.09 13.66
CA ALA A 130 17.46 -0.03 14.39
C ALA A 130 18.32 1.22 14.65
N ASP A 131 19.58 1.06 15.10
CA ASP A 131 20.50 2.20 15.30
C ASP A 131 20.72 3.00 14.01
N ALA A 132 20.87 2.30 12.89
CA ALA A 132 21.04 2.94 11.60
C ALA A 132 19.76 3.66 11.13
N ALA A 133 18.57 3.18 11.51
CA ALA A 133 17.31 3.88 11.25
C ALA A 133 17.26 5.22 12.01
N VAL A 134 17.64 5.24 13.30
CA VAL A 134 17.74 6.46 14.10
C VAL A 134 18.65 7.48 13.41
N VAL A 135 19.86 7.06 13.01
CA VAL A 135 20.82 7.95 12.33
C VAL A 135 20.27 8.45 10.98
N THR A 136 19.56 7.60 10.24
CA THR A 136 18.95 7.95 8.95
C THR A 136 17.93 9.07 9.06
N LEU A 137 17.15 9.11 10.15
CA LEU A 137 16.11 10.11 10.37
C LEU A 137 16.66 11.44 10.89
N GLN A 138 17.86 11.46 11.44
CA GLN A 138 18.50 12.69 11.90
C GLN A 138 18.79 13.63 10.74
N GLY A 139 18.44 14.90 10.92
CA GLY A 139 18.67 15.94 9.92
C GLY A 139 18.12 17.28 10.36
N PRO A 140 18.40 18.36 9.62
CA PRO A 140 17.95 19.71 9.97
C PRO A 140 16.42 19.84 9.97
N GLU A 141 15.71 19.01 9.19
CA GLU A 141 14.25 19.01 9.12
C GLU A 141 13.62 18.49 10.43
N LEU A 142 14.24 17.48 11.06
CA LEU A 142 13.79 16.93 12.33
C LEU A 142 13.86 17.98 13.45
N ALA A 143 14.94 18.77 13.47
CA ALA A 143 15.19 19.80 14.48
C ALA A 143 14.49 21.15 14.18
N SER A 144 13.82 21.27 13.01
CA SER A 144 13.18 22.52 12.61
C SER A 144 11.95 22.83 13.47
N ASN A 145 11.81 24.10 13.85
CA ASN A 145 10.60 24.61 14.49
C ASN A 145 9.49 24.95 13.48
N SER A 146 9.78 24.92 12.19
CA SER A 146 8.78 25.14 11.14
C SER A 146 7.99 23.88 10.90
N ILE A 147 6.68 23.92 11.15
CA ILE A 147 5.77 22.82 10.87
C ILE A 147 5.52 22.75 9.37
N GLN A 148 5.85 21.63 8.78
CA GLN A 148 5.63 21.29 7.37
C GLN A 148 4.70 20.06 7.30
N PRO A 149 4.08 19.75 6.16
CA PRO A 149 3.18 18.60 6.04
C PRO A 149 3.78 17.25 6.46
N TRP A 150 5.09 17.10 6.36
CA TRP A 150 5.82 15.88 6.76
C TRP A 150 6.32 15.89 8.20
N THR A 151 6.19 17.01 8.94
CA THR A 151 6.87 17.16 10.25
C THR A 151 6.37 16.16 11.28
N ALA A 152 5.07 15.96 11.38
CA ALA A 152 4.47 15.00 12.33
C ALA A 152 4.98 13.58 12.04
N ARG A 153 4.90 13.14 10.79
CA ARG A 153 5.35 11.79 10.37
C ARG A 153 6.85 11.59 10.58
N LEU A 154 7.68 12.62 10.29
CA LEU A 154 9.12 12.53 10.49
C LEU A 154 9.48 12.39 11.99
N ARG A 155 8.86 13.20 12.84
CA ARG A 155 9.07 13.15 14.30
C ARG A 155 8.57 11.84 14.89
N TYR A 156 7.41 11.38 14.45
CA TYR A 156 6.84 10.09 14.81
C TYR A 156 7.79 8.93 14.46
N ALA A 157 8.24 8.85 13.21
CA ALA A 157 9.15 7.81 12.75
C ALA A 157 10.48 7.81 13.53
N TYR A 158 10.96 9.00 13.92
CA TYR A 158 12.16 9.11 14.74
C TYR A 158 11.93 8.61 16.18
N ALA A 159 10.78 8.94 16.78
CA ALA A 159 10.38 8.43 18.08
C ALA A 159 10.27 6.90 18.09
N ASP A 160 9.61 6.35 17.09
CA ASP A 160 9.45 4.90 16.90
C ASP A 160 10.80 4.18 16.67
N ALA A 161 11.74 4.82 15.96
CA ALA A 161 13.09 4.29 15.82
C ALA A 161 13.89 4.34 17.13
N LEU A 162 13.68 5.36 17.98
CA LEU A 162 14.29 5.45 19.31
C LEU A 162 13.79 4.36 20.24
N LEU A 163 12.49 4.04 20.21
CA LEU A 163 11.95 2.90 20.97
C LEU A 163 12.59 1.58 20.56
N ALA A 164 12.83 1.39 19.27
CA ALA A 164 13.45 0.16 18.76
C ALA A 164 14.92 -0.04 19.24
N VAL A 165 15.52 0.97 19.85
CA VAL A 165 16.87 0.93 20.47
C VAL A 165 16.84 1.23 21.96
N ASP A 166 15.72 0.97 22.63
CA ASP A 166 15.50 1.11 24.08
C ASP A 166 15.77 2.54 24.63
N ARG A 167 15.62 3.58 23.79
CA ARG A 167 15.74 5.00 24.17
C ARG A 167 14.38 5.61 24.46
N GLU A 168 13.65 5.01 25.41
CA GLU A 168 12.25 5.30 25.69
C GLU A 168 12.01 6.76 26.13
N ALA A 169 12.86 7.30 27.00
CA ALA A 169 12.71 8.68 27.48
C ALA A 169 12.78 9.70 26.32
N GLU A 170 13.69 9.49 25.36
CA GLU A 170 13.80 10.35 24.20
C GLU A 170 12.66 10.10 23.21
N ALA A 171 12.25 8.85 23.03
CA ALA A 171 11.11 8.50 22.19
C ALA A 171 9.85 9.23 22.65
N ARG A 172 9.58 9.23 23.95
CA ARG A 172 8.46 9.94 24.57
C ARG A 172 8.48 11.44 24.25
N GLU A 173 9.65 12.09 24.37
CA GLU A 173 9.78 13.50 24.00
C GLU A 173 9.47 13.76 22.53
N TRP A 174 9.88 12.85 21.64
CA TRP A 174 9.66 13.00 20.20
C TRP A 174 8.24 12.65 19.77
N PHE A 175 7.56 11.72 20.43
CA PHE A 175 6.13 11.51 20.23
C PHE A 175 5.31 12.74 20.64
N ALA A 176 5.67 13.40 21.78
CA ALA A 176 5.03 14.65 22.17
C ALA A 176 5.21 15.75 21.10
N LYS A 177 6.43 15.90 20.54
CA LYS A 177 6.70 16.84 19.45
C LYS A 177 6.00 16.44 18.14
N ALA A 178 5.78 15.15 17.90
CA ALA A 178 5.00 14.69 16.75
C ALA A 178 3.53 15.08 16.93
N LEU A 179 2.95 14.83 18.09
CA LEU A 179 1.56 15.18 18.41
C LEU A 179 1.33 16.70 18.30
N GLU A 180 2.25 17.55 18.80
CA GLU A 180 2.17 19.00 18.65
C GLU A 180 2.12 19.44 17.16
N ALA A 181 2.75 18.70 16.27
CA ALA A 181 2.79 19.00 14.85
C ALA A 181 1.64 18.36 14.05
N ASP A 182 0.94 17.39 14.62
CA ASP A 182 -0.08 16.58 13.96
C ASP A 182 -1.48 17.22 14.08
N GLN A 183 -1.69 18.31 13.35
CA GLN A 183 -2.98 19.01 13.33
C GLN A 183 -4.10 18.20 12.66
N GLY A 184 -3.75 17.19 11.88
CA GLY A 184 -4.69 16.39 11.10
C GLY A 184 -4.95 14.99 11.66
N GLY A 185 -4.32 14.60 12.77
CA GLY A 185 -4.44 13.25 13.34
C GLY A 185 -3.94 12.15 12.40
N MET A 186 -2.85 12.43 11.67
CA MET A 186 -2.28 11.48 10.69
C MET A 186 -1.40 10.40 11.34
N THR A 187 -1.09 10.55 12.63
CA THR A 187 -0.26 9.62 13.40
C THR A 187 -0.99 9.21 14.69
N ASP A 188 -0.67 8.05 15.21
CA ASP A 188 -1.12 7.55 16.50
C ASP A 188 -0.19 8.00 17.67
N ALA A 189 0.46 9.16 17.55
CA ALA A 189 1.40 9.66 18.54
C ALA A 189 0.79 9.84 19.94
N SER A 190 -0.51 10.18 20.02
CA SER A 190 -1.26 10.24 21.27
C SER A 190 -1.35 8.87 21.96
N ASP A 191 -1.66 7.85 21.21
CA ASP A 191 -1.85 6.49 21.73
C ASP A 191 -0.50 5.90 22.18
N ARG A 192 0.56 6.15 21.39
CA ARG A 192 1.94 5.78 21.77
C ARG A 192 2.41 6.46 23.04
N LEU A 193 2.06 7.74 23.25
CA LEU A 193 2.36 8.45 24.51
C LEU A 193 1.60 7.85 25.69
N ALA A 194 0.31 7.55 25.50
CA ALA A 194 -0.50 6.95 26.54
C ALA A 194 0.04 5.56 26.96
N GLU A 195 0.44 4.73 25.98
CA GLU A 195 1.11 3.45 26.25
C GLU A 195 2.38 3.63 27.08
N LEU A 196 3.25 4.59 26.71
CA LEU A 196 4.48 4.88 27.45
C LEU A 196 4.24 5.48 28.84
N ASP A 197 3.11 6.13 29.06
CA ASP A 197 2.67 6.66 30.33
C ASP A 197 1.95 5.61 31.22
N GLY A 198 1.78 4.38 30.69
CA GLY A 198 1.09 3.29 31.39
C GLY A 198 -0.42 3.50 31.49
N VAL A 199 -1.01 4.27 30.57
CA VAL A 199 -2.46 4.46 30.48
C VAL A 199 -3.03 3.30 29.67
N GLU A 200 -3.77 2.42 30.33
CA GLU A 200 -4.57 1.39 29.67
C GLU A 200 -5.93 1.98 29.27
N PHE A 201 -6.21 2.04 27.98
CA PHE A 201 -7.55 2.35 27.50
C PHE A 201 -8.42 1.10 27.66
N THR A 202 -9.24 1.07 28.72
CA THR A 202 -10.31 0.07 28.81
C THR A 202 -11.49 0.57 27.99
N ASP A 203 -11.88 -0.23 27.00
CA ASP A 203 -13.06 0.04 26.19
C ASP A 203 -14.31 -0.13 27.08
N ALA A 204 -14.81 0.98 27.60
CA ALA A 204 -15.97 0.99 28.53
C ALA A 204 -17.30 0.64 27.85
N MET A 205 -17.26 0.29 26.55
CA MET A 205 -18.45 -0.04 25.75
C MET A 205 -18.60 -1.53 25.42
N GLY A 206 -17.82 -2.40 26.03
CA GLY A 206 -17.72 -3.82 25.63
C GLY A 206 -18.24 -4.83 26.61
N ASP A 207 -19.25 -4.59 27.46
CA ASP A 207 -19.94 -5.65 28.22
C ASP A 207 -21.34 -5.23 28.73
N GLU A 208 -22.15 -4.60 27.89
CA GLU A 208 -23.60 -4.57 28.12
C GLU A 208 -24.29 -5.35 26.99
N ASP A 209 -24.43 -6.66 27.17
CA ASP A 209 -25.61 -7.46 26.82
C ASP A 209 -25.30 -8.96 26.94
N THR A 210 -25.15 -9.43 28.18
CA THR A 210 -25.60 -10.79 28.52
C THR A 210 -26.45 -10.72 29.78
N ALA A 211 -27.57 -9.99 29.68
CA ALA A 211 -28.66 -10.21 30.61
C ALA A 211 -29.31 -11.53 30.23
N GLU A 212 -28.95 -12.53 31.00
CA GLU A 212 -29.62 -13.84 31.07
C GLU A 212 -31.12 -13.61 31.27
N VAL A 213 -31.91 -13.75 30.20
CA VAL A 213 -33.35 -13.85 30.30
C VAL A 213 -33.68 -15.22 30.80
N THR A 214 -33.86 -15.35 32.12
CA THR A 214 -34.51 -16.50 32.75
C THR A 214 -35.98 -16.48 32.32
N GLU A 215 -36.35 -17.41 31.43
CA GLU A 215 -37.75 -17.74 31.16
C GLU A 215 -38.39 -18.41 32.39
N PRO A 216 -39.62 -17.99 32.76
CA PRO A 216 -40.40 -18.75 33.73
C PRO A 216 -41.07 -19.97 33.06
N PRO A 217 -41.30 -21.07 33.81
CA PRO A 217 -41.87 -22.27 33.25
C PRO A 217 -43.38 -22.13 33.02
N ALA A 218 -43.82 -22.36 31.79
CA ALA A 218 -45.23 -22.55 31.48
C ALA A 218 -45.51 -24.03 31.12
N THR A 219 -46.12 -24.71 32.04
CA THR A 219 -46.92 -25.88 31.78
C THR A 219 -48.25 -25.48 31.11
N VAL A 220 -48.65 -26.17 30.06
CA VAL A 220 -49.95 -26.80 29.86
C VAL A 220 -49.96 -27.55 28.51
N GLU A 221 -50.23 -28.85 28.62
CA GLU A 221 -50.57 -29.77 27.53
C GLU A 221 -51.90 -29.36 26.89
N VAL A 222 -52.05 -29.53 25.58
CA VAL A 222 -53.24 -30.16 24.97
C VAL A 222 -52.90 -30.67 23.57
N ASP A 223 -53.18 -31.90 23.39
CA ASP A 223 -53.29 -32.81 22.29
C ASP A 223 -54.16 -32.29 21.13
N THR A 224 -53.77 -32.63 19.90
CA THR A 224 -54.59 -33.33 18.88
C THR A 224 -53.97 -33.29 17.51
N ASP A 225 -53.62 -34.47 17.05
CA ASP A 225 -53.77 -35.06 15.70
C ASP A 225 -53.93 -34.15 14.48
N GLU A 226 -53.02 -34.32 13.51
CA GLU A 226 -53.36 -34.88 12.17
C GLU A 226 -52.13 -34.84 11.24
N GLU A 227 -51.71 -36.02 10.85
CA GLU A 227 -50.85 -36.29 9.67
C GLU A 227 -51.80 -36.55 8.47
N PRO A 228 -51.40 -36.68 7.22
CA PRO A 228 -50.06 -36.78 6.59
C PRO A 228 -49.87 -36.08 5.22
N ALA A 229 -48.67 -36.24 4.76
CA ALA A 229 -48.05 -35.97 3.44
C ALA A 229 -48.85 -36.37 2.17
N PRO A 230 -48.41 -36.21 0.90
CA PRO A 230 -47.02 -36.45 0.42
C PRO A 230 -46.48 -35.55 -0.75
N ALA A 231 -45.18 -35.61 -0.89
CA ALA A 231 -44.32 -35.91 -2.05
C ALA A 231 -44.63 -35.35 -3.46
N ALA A 232 -43.55 -34.83 -4.08
CA ALA A 232 -43.01 -35.15 -5.42
C ALA A 232 -41.75 -34.30 -5.61
N THR A 233 -40.60 -34.87 -5.62
CA THR A 233 -39.79 -35.56 -6.65
C THR A 233 -39.43 -34.69 -7.89
N GLU A 234 -38.11 -34.73 -8.09
CA GLU A 234 -37.33 -34.83 -9.33
C GLU A 234 -36.98 -33.51 -10.03
N ALA A 235 -35.80 -33.29 -10.64
CA ALA A 235 -34.71 -34.16 -11.07
C ALA A 235 -33.51 -33.24 -11.41
N VAL A 236 -32.32 -33.60 -11.04
CA VAL A 236 -31.12 -34.00 -11.79
C VAL A 236 -31.00 -33.46 -13.23
N ALA A 237 -29.91 -32.79 -13.49
CA ALA A 237 -29.11 -32.92 -14.72
C ALA A 237 -27.66 -32.48 -14.50
N GLU A 238 -26.79 -33.47 -14.48
CA GLU A 238 -25.38 -33.42 -14.83
C GLU A 238 -25.22 -33.15 -16.35
N ALA A 239 -24.15 -32.52 -16.72
CA ALA A 239 -23.35 -32.79 -17.91
C ALA A 239 -22.04 -31.99 -17.76
N GLU A 240 -20.98 -32.62 -17.44
CA GLU A 240 -19.95 -33.29 -18.26
C GLU A 240 -19.00 -32.34 -18.96
N SER A 241 -17.81 -32.41 -18.48
CA SER A 241 -16.43 -32.46 -19.01
C SER A 241 -16.23 -32.64 -20.53
N ALA A 242 -15.29 -31.85 -21.07
CA ALA A 242 -14.35 -32.20 -22.13
C ALA A 242 -13.14 -31.28 -22.01
N SER A 243 -12.03 -31.63 -21.53
CA SER A 243 -10.85 -32.41 -21.97
C SER A 243 -10.27 -32.00 -23.33
N VAL A 244 -9.04 -31.43 -23.20
CA VAL A 244 -7.79 -31.73 -23.92
C VAL A 244 -7.75 -31.52 -25.44
N GLU A 245 -6.83 -30.67 -25.89
CA GLU A 245 -5.78 -31.10 -26.83
C GLU A 245 -4.61 -30.12 -26.87
N ASP A 246 -3.54 -30.65 -26.58
CA ASP A 246 -2.12 -30.48 -26.75
C ASP A 246 -1.77 -30.35 -28.27
N VAL A 247 -0.99 -29.34 -28.65
CA VAL A 247 -0.19 -29.41 -29.89
C VAL A 247 1.20 -28.86 -29.55
N GLN A 248 2.09 -29.81 -29.52
CA GLN A 248 3.54 -29.66 -29.55
C GLN A 248 4.05 -29.28 -30.97
N ASP A 249 5.21 -28.64 -30.89
CA ASP A 249 6.39 -28.80 -31.78
C ASP A 249 6.40 -28.08 -33.15
N GLU A 250 7.44 -27.29 -33.31
CA GLU A 250 8.56 -27.39 -34.22
C GLU A 250 9.52 -26.19 -34.03
N LYS A 251 10.66 -26.30 -33.61
CA LYS A 251 12.04 -26.76 -33.85
C LYS A 251 12.56 -26.45 -35.26
N ALA A 252 13.73 -25.89 -35.23
CA ALA A 252 14.88 -25.85 -36.15
C ALA A 252 15.19 -24.43 -36.67
N ALA A 253 16.31 -23.84 -36.28
CA ALA A 253 17.72 -24.09 -36.69
C ALA A 253 18.04 -23.45 -38.05
N ASP A 254 18.98 -22.57 -38.06
CA ASP A 254 20.25 -22.62 -38.80
C ASP A 254 20.93 -21.22 -38.70
N ASP A 255 22.02 -21.08 -38.08
CA ASP A 255 23.39 -21.18 -38.47
C ASP A 255 23.76 -20.30 -39.69
N LYS A 256 24.60 -19.29 -39.47
CA LYS A 256 25.84 -19.06 -40.19
C LYS A 256 26.65 -17.87 -39.66
N VAL A 257 27.74 -18.25 -39.08
CA VAL A 257 29.06 -17.64 -39.07
C VAL A 257 29.42 -16.89 -40.35
N SER A 258 30.01 -15.71 -40.24
CA SER A 258 31.13 -15.31 -41.02
C SER A 258 31.98 -14.29 -40.29
N ASP A 259 33.19 -14.73 -39.95
CA ASP A 259 34.41 -13.96 -39.77
C ASP A 259 34.62 -12.99 -40.94
N ASP A 260 35.05 -11.79 -40.64
CA ASP A 260 36.11 -11.19 -41.47
C ASP A 260 36.99 -10.25 -40.63
N GLN A 261 38.25 -10.57 -40.72
CA GLN A 261 39.45 -9.85 -40.22
C GLN A 261 39.85 -8.77 -41.23
N GLY A 262 40.47 -7.74 -40.71
CA GLY A 262 41.25 -6.80 -41.51
C GLY A 262 41.44 -5.50 -40.74
N SER A 263 42.36 -5.27 -39.91
CA SER A 263 43.81 -4.93 -39.98
C SER A 263 44.06 -3.61 -40.73
N ASP A 264 44.88 -2.81 -40.02
CA ASP A 264 45.80 -1.78 -40.51
C ASP A 264 45.22 -0.35 -40.71
N ASP A 265 45.78 0.62 -40.20
CA ASP A 265 47.09 1.17 -39.87
C ASP A 265 47.04 2.71 -40.05
N LYS A 266 47.73 3.44 -39.18
CA LYS A 266 48.32 4.80 -39.35
C LYS A 266 47.45 6.06 -39.60
N SER A 267 47.45 6.94 -38.70
CA SER A 267 48.33 8.08 -38.49
C SER A 267 47.89 8.90 -37.27
#